data_9ad8031de09d42fe2e5cc1428bb149db
#
_entry.id   9ad8031de09d42fe2e5cc1428bb149db
#
_cell.length_a   1.000
_cell.length_b   1.000
_cell.length_c   1.000
_cell.angle_alpha   90.00
_cell.angle_beta   90.00
_cell.angle_gamma   90.00
#
_symmetry.space_group_name_H-M   'P 1'
#
loop_
_entity.id
_entity.type
_entity.pdbx_description
1 polymer ?
#
loop_
_entity_poly.entity_id
_entity_poly.type
_entity_poly.pdbx_seq_one_letter_code
_entity_poly.pdbx_strand_id
1 'polypeptide(L)'
;MIYSTKELIRNGETEYTIRIKLGSGKLHKLGRGYYSDDPDELSSEAYYCKKYPDGVITGYSAFCFHDLTDGVPDYYYLATPRNSLPIHDPFIRQSYQSLDTINLGVEIGDNGAGPFRVYGLERTLIELFRLRTKYPSDLYYEVLASLRSRKDDIDWAKVYDYAGASRKEKRLFQKIKEAMA
;
A
#
# COMPACT_ATOMS: atom_id res chain seq x y z
N MET A 1 -14.72 -7.40 -7.68
CA MET A 1 -13.32 -7.70 -8.14
C MET A 1 -12.92 -6.75 -9.26
N ILE A 2 -11.65 -6.30 -9.30
CA ILE A 2 -11.19 -5.27 -10.24
C ILE A 2 -10.49 -5.89 -11.45
N TYR A 3 -10.87 -5.42 -12.64
CA TYR A 3 -10.37 -5.89 -13.94
C TYR A 3 -9.78 -4.73 -14.76
N SER A 4 -8.66 -4.97 -15.42
CA SER A 4 -8.21 -4.11 -16.52
C SER A 4 -8.89 -4.52 -17.84
N THR A 5 -8.94 -3.61 -18.81
CA THR A 5 -9.42 -3.95 -20.17
C THR A 5 -8.72 -5.18 -20.74
N LYS A 6 -7.39 -5.27 -20.52
CA LYS A 6 -6.59 -6.42 -21.02
C LYS A 6 -7.03 -7.76 -20.39
N GLU A 7 -7.36 -7.75 -19.11
CA GLU A 7 -7.85 -8.96 -18.42
C GLU A 7 -9.24 -9.35 -18.91
N LEU A 8 -10.16 -8.40 -19.08
CA LEU A 8 -11.48 -8.66 -19.63
C LEU A 8 -11.39 -9.27 -21.03
N ILE A 9 -10.56 -8.73 -21.92
CA ILE A 9 -10.35 -9.26 -23.25
C ILE A 9 -9.75 -10.67 -23.18
N ARG A 10 -8.76 -10.91 -22.31
CA ARG A 10 -8.17 -12.24 -22.11
C ARG A 10 -9.20 -13.25 -21.61
N ASN A 11 -10.18 -12.82 -20.83
CA ASN A 11 -11.28 -13.63 -20.34
C ASN A 11 -12.43 -13.82 -21.36
N GLY A 12 -12.20 -13.43 -22.63
CA GLY A 12 -13.15 -13.63 -23.73
C GLY A 12 -14.16 -12.49 -23.94
N GLU A 13 -14.01 -11.37 -23.22
CA GLU A 13 -14.82 -10.19 -23.48
C GLU A 13 -14.36 -9.45 -24.72
N THR A 14 -15.27 -8.75 -25.37
CA THR A 14 -14.99 -7.80 -26.45
C THR A 14 -15.32 -6.38 -25.98
N GLU A 15 -14.87 -5.37 -26.70
CA GLU A 15 -15.25 -3.99 -26.39
C GLU A 15 -16.77 -3.81 -26.41
N TYR A 16 -17.46 -4.54 -27.28
CA TYR A 16 -18.92 -4.52 -27.37
C TYR A 16 -19.57 -5.14 -26.11
N THR A 17 -19.12 -6.32 -25.69
CA THR A 17 -19.68 -6.97 -24.49
C THR A 17 -19.37 -6.18 -23.22
N ILE A 18 -18.18 -5.57 -23.10
CA ILE A 18 -17.83 -4.65 -21.99
C ILE A 18 -18.82 -3.46 -21.96
N ARG A 19 -19.13 -2.87 -23.13
CA ARG A 19 -20.10 -1.75 -23.20
C ARG A 19 -21.51 -2.17 -22.77
N ILE A 20 -21.97 -3.36 -23.18
CA ILE A 20 -23.25 -3.91 -22.73
C ILE A 20 -23.26 -4.11 -21.22
N LYS A 21 -22.20 -4.69 -20.65
CA LYS A 21 -22.10 -4.93 -19.21
C LYS A 21 -22.07 -3.63 -18.42
N LEU A 22 -21.43 -2.58 -18.91
CA LEU A 22 -21.49 -1.23 -18.33
C LEU A 22 -22.91 -0.66 -18.38
N GLY A 23 -23.60 -0.77 -19.51
CA GLY A 23 -24.97 -0.27 -19.66
C GLY A 23 -26.00 -1.04 -18.82
N SER A 24 -25.75 -2.30 -18.51
CA SER A 24 -26.61 -3.16 -17.68
C SER A 24 -26.27 -3.16 -16.19
N GLY A 25 -25.26 -2.39 -15.77
CA GLY A 25 -24.80 -2.35 -14.38
C GLY A 25 -24.10 -3.62 -13.88
N LYS A 26 -23.69 -4.53 -14.78
CA LYS A 26 -22.88 -5.71 -14.47
C LYS A 26 -21.39 -5.42 -14.37
N LEU A 27 -20.97 -4.27 -14.86
CA LEU A 27 -19.64 -3.71 -14.69
C LEU A 27 -19.76 -2.22 -14.38
N HIS A 28 -18.85 -1.72 -13.57
CA HIS A 28 -18.74 -0.32 -13.17
C HIS A 28 -17.35 0.19 -13.55
N LYS A 29 -17.28 1.40 -14.09
CA LYS A 29 -16.02 2.00 -14.52
C LYS A 29 -15.35 2.68 -13.34
N LEU A 30 -14.19 2.21 -12.94
CA LEU A 30 -13.37 2.81 -11.87
C LEU A 30 -12.46 3.93 -12.40
N GLY A 31 -12.02 3.80 -13.64
CA GLY A 31 -11.11 4.74 -14.29
C GLY A 31 -10.86 4.34 -15.74
N ARG A 32 -9.94 5.03 -16.40
CA ARG A 32 -9.59 4.71 -17.80
C ARG A 32 -8.99 3.31 -17.91
N GLY A 33 -9.75 2.37 -18.48
CA GLY A 33 -9.31 0.99 -18.72
C GLY A 33 -9.38 0.06 -17.50
N TYR A 34 -10.09 0.49 -16.42
CA TYR A 34 -10.30 -0.31 -15.23
C TYR A 34 -11.79 -0.36 -14.85
N TYR A 35 -12.23 -1.53 -14.43
CA TYR A 35 -13.65 -1.85 -14.18
C TYR A 35 -13.77 -2.73 -12.94
N SER A 36 -14.93 -2.67 -12.29
CA SER A 36 -15.32 -3.60 -11.22
C SER A 36 -16.69 -4.21 -11.48
N ASP A 37 -16.92 -5.40 -10.97
CA ASP A 37 -18.23 -6.03 -10.88
C ASP A 37 -19.00 -5.57 -9.63
N ASP A 38 -18.38 -4.77 -8.76
CA ASP A 38 -18.97 -4.19 -7.58
C ASP A 38 -18.99 -2.65 -7.69
N PRO A 39 -20.16 -2.00 -7.56
CA PRO A 39 -20.28 -0.54 -7.63
C PRO A 39 -19.57 0.19 -6.47
N ASP A 40 -19.40 -0.47 -5.33
CA ASP A 40 -18.82 0.12 -4.13
C ASP A 40 -17.28 0.07 -4.10
N GLU A 41 -16.65 -0.65 -5.06
CA GLU A 41 -15.18 -0.72 -5.23
C GLU A 41 -14.58 0.49 -5.98
N LEU A 42 -15.16 1.68 -5.87
CA LEU A 42 -14.76 2.87 -6.64
C LEU A 42 -13.34 3.38 -6.33
N SER A 43 -12.80 3.05 -5.17
CA SER A 43 -11.38 3.31 -4.84
C SER A 43 -10.91 2.31 -3.78
N SER A 44 -9.86 1.59 -4.09
CA SER A 44 -9.27 0.60 -3.18
C SER A 44 -7.78 0.46 -3.44
N GLU A 45 -7.06 -0.10 -2.48
CA GLU A 45 -5.66 -0.45 -2.62
C GLU A 45 -5.44 -1.36 -3.84
N ALA A 46 -6.34 -2.31 -4.06
CA ALA A 46 -6.29 -3.22 -5.20
C ALA A 46 -6.39 -2.46 -6.54
N TYR A 47 -7.27 -1.44 -6.65
CA TYR A 47 -7.35 -0.58 -7.83
C TYR A 47 -6.03 0.14 -8.10
N TYR A 48 -5.47 0.80 -7.09
CA TYR A 48 -4.25 1.58 -7.27
C TYR A 48 -3.02 0.71 -7.53
N CYS A 49 -2.90 -0.45 -6.88
CA CYS A 49 -1.81 -1.40 -7.18
C CYS A 49 -1.95 -2.00 -8.58
N LYS A 50 -3.16 -2.23 -9.06
CA LYS A 50 -3.39 -2.67 -10.44
C LYS A 50 -3.07 -1.58 -11.47
N LYS A 51 -3.39 -0.32 -11.16
CA LYS A 51 -3.08 0.86 -11.99
C LYS A 51 -1.58 1.20 -12.00
N TYR A 52 -0.90 0.96 -10.88
CA TYR A 52 0.52 1.22 -10.66
C TYR A 52 1.21 -0.06 -10.15
N PRO A 53 1.50 -1.03 -11.05
CA PRO A 53 1.91 -2.38 -10.66
C PRO A 53 3.25 -2.45 -9.92
N ASP A 54 4.13 -1.45 -10.09
CA ASP A 54 5.39 -1.33 -9.33
C ASP A 54 5.18 -0.68 -7.96
N GLY A 55 3.98 -0.22 -7.67
CA GLY A 55 3.62 0.42 -6.41
C GLY A 55 3.42 -0.59 -5.28
N VAL A 56 3.71 -0.14 -4.06
CA VAL A 56 3.48 -0.89 -2.82
C VAL A 56 2.73 0.02 -1.86
N ILE A 57 1.61 -0.43 -1.32
CA ILE A 57 0.88 0.29 -0.27
C ILE A 57 1.78 0.47 0.95
N THR A 58 1.85 1.70 1.45
CA THR A 58 2.76 2.11 2.53
C THR A 58 2.12 3.16 3.43
N GLY A 59 2.85 3.60 4.44
CA GLY A 59 2.48 4.73 5.30
C GLY A 59 1.10 4.58 5.91
N TYR A 60 0.28 5.65 5.90
CA TYR A 60 -1.01 5.65 6.54
C TYR A 60 -1.93 4.53 6.00
N SER A 61 -1.94 4.26 4.69
CA SER A 61 -2.72 3.16 4.13
C SER A 61 -2.27 1.78 4.64
N ALA A 62 -0.97 1.56 4.84
CA ALA A 62 -0.46 0.34 5.45
C ALA A 62 -0.77 0.28 6.95
N PHE A 63 -0.78 1.42 7.66
CA PHE A 63 -1.19 1.46 9.07
C PHE A 63 -2.64 1.00 9.24
N CYS A 64 -3.54 1.47 8.38
CA CYS A 64 -4.94 1.03 8.38
C CYS A 64 -5.07 -0.45 8.03
N PHE A 65 -4.36 -0.91 7.01
CA PHE A 65 -4.39 -2.32 6.61
C PHE A 65 -3.94 -3.27 7.73
N HIS A 66 -2.99 -2.84 8.56
CA HIS A 66 -2.51 -3.62 9.71
C HIS A 66 -3.27 -3.33 11.02
N ASP A 67 -4.38 -2.61 10.98
CA ASP A 67 -5.17 -2.22 12.16
C ASP A 67 -4.32 -1.50 13.23
N LEU A 68 -3.41 -0.62 12.80
CA LEU A 68 -2.55 0.16 13.68
C LEU A 68 -3.14 1.53 14.05
N THR A 69 -4.23 1.92 13.42
CA THR A 69 -4.99 3.16 13.63
C THR A 69 -6.43 2.97 13.20
N ASP A 70 -7.34 3.63 13.89
CA ASP A 70 -8.77 3.68 13.54
C ASP A 70 -9.06 4.81 12.53
N GLY A 71 -8.07 5.61 12.19
CA GLY A 71 -8.21 6.72 11.27
C GLY A 71 -8.40 6.24 9.81
N VAL A 72 -9.06 7.07 9.01
CA VAL A 72 -9.25 6.85 7.56
C VAL A 72 -8.43 7.89 6.82
N PRO A 73 -7.45 7.49 5.98
CA PRO A 73 -6.64 8.44 5.24
C PRO A 73 -7.43 9.06 4.07
N ASP A 74 -7.24 10.36 3.84
CA ASP A 74 -7.79 11.06 2.67
C ASP A 74 -7.15 10.62 1.34
N TYR A 75 -6.02 9.91 1.41
CA TYR A 75 -5.19 9.54 0.27
C TYR A 75 -4.68 8.12 0.42
N TYR A 76 -4.44 7.46 -0.72
CA TYR A 76 -3.69 6.21 -0.76
C TYR A 76 -2.19 6.49 -0.79
N TYR A 77 -1.47 5.97 0.17
CA TYR A 77 -0.01 6.11 0.28
C TYR A 77 0.67 5.00 -0.50
N LEU A 78 1.39 5.35 -1.54
CA LEU A 78 2.01 4.41 -2.47
C LEU A 78 3.53 4.63 -2.54
N ALA A 79 4.30 3.63 -2.18
CA ALA A 79 5.74 3.59 -2.43
C ALA A 79 5.99 3.13 -3.87
N THR A 80 6.87 3.83 -4.57
CA THR A 80 7.27 3.47 -5.95
C THR A 80 8.80 3.48 -6.07
N PRO A 81 9.35 2.75 -7.05
CA PRO A 81 10.77 2.83 -7.38
C PRO A 81 11.22 4.28 -7.61
N ARG A 82 12.46 4.59 -7.21
CA ARG A 82 13.01 5.96 -7.30
C ARG A 82 13.06 6.51 -8.73
N ASN A 83 13.13 5.65 -9.72
CA ASN A 83 13.14 5.99 -11.14
C ASN A 83 11.74 6.03 -11.78
N SER A 84 10.68 5.79 -10.99
CA SER A 84 9.30 5.90 -11.49
C SER A 84 8.94 7.35 -11.80
N LEU A 85 8.05 7.52 -12.77
CA LEU A 85 7.47 8.83 -13.06
C LEU A 85 6.58 9.32 -11.90
N PRO A 86 6.45 10.63 -11.72
CA PRO A 86 5.49 11.20 -10.78
C PRO A 86 4.06 10.75 -11.10
N ILE A 87 3.32 10.36 -10.09
CA ILE A 87 1.91 10.03 -10.20
C ILE A 87 1.08 11.31 -10.02
N HIS A 88 0.41 11.72 -11.08
CA HIS A 88 -0.49 12.89 -11.08
C HIS A 88 -1.94 12.42 -10.83
N ASP A 89 -2.17 11.81 -9.67
CA ASP A 89 -3.49 11.37 -9.21
C ASP A 89 -3.78 12.07 -7.88
N PRO A 90 -4.88 12.84 -7.76
CA PRO A 90 -5.18 13.62 -6.56
C PRO A 90 -5.38 12.76 -5.31
N PHE A 91 -5.71 11.48 -5.48
CA PHE A 91 -5.94 10.54 -4.38
C PHE A 91 -4.68 9.76 -3.98
N ILE A 92 -3.53 9.99 -4.64
CA ILE A 92 -2.27 9.28 -4.33
C ILE A 92 -1.27 10.20 -3.65
N ARG A 93 -0.68 9.71 -2.58
CA ARG A 93 0.54 10.26 -1.97
C ARG A 93 1.70 9.33 -2.28
N GLN A 94 2.48 9.72 -3.29
CA GLN A 94 3.63 8.94 -3.74
C GLN A 94 4.85 9.18 -2.86
N SER A 95 5.53 8.11 -2.49
CA SER A 95 6.86 8.14 -1.89
C SER A 95 7.84 7.30 -2.72
N TYR A 96 9.09 7.73 -2.80
CA TYR A 96 10.11 7.06 -3.61
C TYR A 96 11.01 6.18 -2.74
N GLN A 97 11.23 4.95 -3.20
CA GLN A 97 12.10 3.97 -2.56
C GLN A 97 13.25 3.59 -3.50
N SER A 98 14.39 3.19 -2.94
CA SER A 98 15.47 2.67 -3.77
C SER A 98 15.08 1.33 -4.40
N LEU A 99 15.65 1.03 -5.57
CA LEU A 99 15.39 -0.23 -6.27
C LEU A 99 15.76 -1.46 -5.43
N ASP A 100 16.79 -1.33 -4.61
CA ASP A 100 17.28 -2.42 -3.75
C ASP A 100 16.36 -2.70 -2.56
N THR A 101 15.53 -1.73 -2.15
CA THR A 101 14.72 -1.84 -0.94
C THR A 101 13.21 -1.81 -1.16
N ILE A 102 12.73 -1.45 -2.36
CA ILE A 102 11.29 -1.33 -2.65
C ILE A 102 10.52 -2.64 -2.41
N ASN A 103 11.16 -3.78 -2.67
CA ASN A 103 10.53 -5.09 -2.52
C ASN A 103 10.80 -5.77 -1.17
N LEU A 104 11.63 -5.14 -0.31
CA LEU A 104 11.90 -5.70 1.02
C LEU A 104 10.67 -5.59 1.92
N GLY A 105 10.23 -6.71 2.45
CA GLY A 105 9.08 -6.79 3.36
C GLY A 105 7.75 -6.51 2.68
N VAL A 106 7.62 -6.76 1.37
CA VAL A 106 6.35 -6.71 0.66
C VAL A 106 5.57 -8.00 0.87
N GLU A 107 4.30 -7.85 1.19
CA GLU A 107 3.32 -8.92 1.32
C GLU A 107 2.17 -8.71 0.33
N ILE A 108 1.35 -9.72 0.15
CA ILE A 108 0.11 -9.63 -0.62
C ILE A 108 -1.03 -9.50 0.37
N GLY A 109 -1.65 -8.34 0.38
CA GLY A 109 -2.90 -8.08 1.09
C GLY A 109 -4.11 -8.32 0.21
N ASP A 110 -5.27 -8.48 0.83
CA ASP A 110 -6.57 -8.51 0.17
C ASP A 110 -7.60 -7.88 1.12
N ASN A 111 -8.39 -6.96 0.61
CA ASN A 111 -9.46 -6.28 1.33
C ASN A 111 -10.85 -6.61 0.76
N GLY A 112 -10.97 -7.71 -0.02
CA GLY A 112 -12.19 -8.12 -0.70
C GLY A 112 -12.33 -7.59 -2.13
N ALA A 113 -11.62 -6.50 -2.48
CA ALA A 113 -11.61 -5.95 -3.84
C ALA A 113 -10.62 -6.67 -4.78
N GLY A 114 -9.70 -7.43 -4.20
CA GLY A 114 -8.67 -8.21 -4.87
C GLY A 114 -7.28 -8.00 -4.26
N PRO A 115 -6.30 -8.79 -4.70
CA PRO A 115 -4.97 -8.76 -4.12
C PRO A 115 -4.23 -7.46 -4.46
N PHE A 116 -3.44 -6.97 -3.51
CA PHE A 116 -2.56 -5.81 -3.68
C PHE A 116 -1.25 -6.00 -2.92
N ARG A 117 -0.24 -5.25 -3.32
CA ARG A 117 1.07 -5.25 -2.67
C ARG A 117 1.07 -4.25 -1.53
N VAL A 118 1.45 -4.69 -0.34
CA VAL A 118 1.54 -3.86 0.86
C VAL A 118 2.82 -4.17 1.62
N TYR A 119 3.38 -3.21 2.33
CA TYR A 119 4.46 -3.51 3.27
C TYR A 119 3.91 -4.26 4.47
N GLY A 120 4.55 -5.39 4.82
CA GLY A 120 4.27 -6.14 6.03
C GLY A 120 4.57 -5.36 7.31
N LEU A 121 4.21 -5.91 8.45
CA LEU A 121 4.26 -5.23 9.74
C LEU A 121 5.65 -4.68 10.08
N GLU A 122 6.71 -5.48 9.87
CA GLU A 122 8.10 -5.10 10.16
C GLU A 122 8.58 -3.97 9.26
N ARG A 123 8.21 -4.02 7.96
CA ARG A 123 8.55 -2.95 7.04
C ARG A 123 7.75 -1.69 7.32
N THR A 124 6.50 -1.82 7.70
CA THR A 124 5.62 -0.71 8.10
C THR A 124 6.16 -0.01 9.34
N LEU A 125 6.68 -0.74 10.32
CA LEU A 125 7.40 -0.19 11.47
C LEU A 125 8.61 0.66 11.03
N ILE A 126 9.42 0.18 10.09
CA ILE A 126 10.56 0.94 9.56
C ILE A 126 10.10 2.22 8.86
N GLU A 127 9.05 2.15 8.03
CA GLU A 127 8.51 3.31 7.31
C GLU A 127 7.92 4.36 8.28
N LEU A 128 7.30 3.96 9.38
CA LEU A 128 6.85 4.88 10.44
C LEU A 128 7.98 5.78 10.94
N PHE A 129 9.14 5.19 11.23
CA PHE A 129 10.30 5.93 11.73
C PHE A 129 11.03 6.72 10.64
N ARG A 130 11.12 6.18 9.42
CA ARG A 130 11.76 6.86 8.28
C ARG A 130 10.99 8.12 7.85
N LEU A 131 9.69 8.05 7.87
CA LEU A 131 8.80 9.10 7.40
C LEU A 131 8.12 9.86 8.55
N ARG A 132 8.67 9.78 9.77
CA ARG A 132 8.10 10.41 10.99
C ARG A 132 7.66 11.85 10.76
N THR A 133 8.46 12.64 10.07
CA THR A 133 8.17 14.07 9.82
C THR A 133 7.08 14.30 8.77
N LYS A 134 6.63 13.24 8.10
CA LYS A 134 5.55 13.30 7.08
C LYS A 134 4.18 13.02 7.68
N TYR A 135 4.12 12.52 8.92
CA TYR A 135 2.88 12.22 9.61
C TYR A 135 2.58 13.25 10.69
N PRO A 136 1.28 13.56 10.94
CA PRO A 136 0.87 14.26 12.16
C PRO A 136 1.38 13.55 13.42
N SER A 137 1.68 14.32 14.47
CA SER A 137 2.27 13.75 15.69
C SER A 137 1.33 12.79 16.42
N ASP A 138 0.04 13.09 16.42
CA ASP A 138 -1.02 12.25 17.00
C ASP A 138 -1.08 10.88 16.31
N LEU A 139 -1.16 10.84 14.99
CA LEU A 139 -1.11 9.60 14.21
C LEU A 139 0.19 8.81 14.49
N TYR A 140 1.34 9.50 14.52
CA TYR A 140 2.61 8.81 14.79
C TYR A 140 2.61 8.10 16.14
N TYR A 141 2.14 8.78 17.19
CA TYR A 141 2.12 8.19 18.53
C TYR A 141 1.03 7.13 18.71
N GLU A 142 -0.12 7.27 18.04
CA GLU A 142 -1.17 6.24 17.99
C GLU A 142 -0.63 4.95 17.38
N VAL A 143 -0.06 5.03 16.17
CA VAL A 143 0.53 3.87 15.48
C VAL A 143 1.68 3.26 16.28
N LEU A 144 2.53 4.08 16.90
CA LEU A 144 3.62 3.59 17.76
C LEU A 144 3.07 2.85 18.99
N ALA A 145 2.02 3.35 19.62
CA ALA A 145 1.40 2.68 20.75
C ALA A 145 0.76 1.33 20.35
N SER A 146 0.09 1.30 19.20
CA SER A 146 -0.48 0.08 18.63
C SER A 146 0.62 -0.96 18.32
N LEU A 147 1.73 -0.56 17.71
CA LEU A 147 2.87 -1.45 17.46
C LEU A 147 3.49 -1.97 18.75
N ARG A 148 3.61 -1.14 19.80
CA ARG A 148 4.10 -1.57 21.11
C ARG A 148 3.23 -2.63 21.75
N SER A 149 1.90 -2.52 21.63
CA SER A 149 0.96 -3.53 22.17
C SER A 149 1.08 -4.87 21.41
N ARG A 150 1.60 -4.85 20.20
CA ARG A 150 1.79 -6.01 19.32
C ARG A 150 3.27 -6.38 19.12
N LYS A 151 4.14 -5.99 20.03
CA LYS A 151 5.59 -6.21 19.91
C LYS A 151 5.99 -7.67 19.77
N ASP A 152 5.16 -8.58 20.28
CA ASP A 152 5.39 -10.03 20.20
C ASP A 152 5.03 -10.61 18.82
N ASP A 153 4.25 -9.88 18.00
CA ASP A 153 3.92 -10.23 16.61
C ASP A 153 5.06 -9.83 15.64
N ILE A 154 6.01 -8.99 16.09
CA ILE A 154 7.07 -8.43 15.26
C ILE A 154 8.26 -9.37 15.20
N ASP A 155 8.64 -9.79 13.99
CA ASP A 155 9.87 -10.51 13.73
C ASP A 155 11.07 -9.53 13.73
N TRP A 156 11.75 -9.43 14.86
CA TRP A 156 12.89 -8.52 15.05
C TRP A 156 14.10 -8.86 14.17
N ALA A 157 14.24 -10.11 13.73
CA ALA A 157 15.29 -10.48 12.78
C ALA A 157 15.01 -9.83 11.41
N LYS A 158 13.77 -9.86 10.93
CA LYS A 158 13.35 -9.15 9.71
C LYS A 158 13.53 -7.64 9.84
N VAL A 159 13.13 -7.05 10.98
CA VAL A 159 13.34 -5.60 11.22
C VAL A 159 14.83 -5.25 11.11
N TYR A 160 15.71 -6.07 11.70
CA TYR A 160 17.15 -5.86 11.62
C TYR A 160 17.67 -5.98 10.19
N ASP A 161 17.25 -7.01 9.45
CA ASP A 161 17.68 -7.25 8.08
C ASP A 161 17.20 -6.14 7.14
N TYR A 162 15.94 -5.71 7.27
CA TYR A 162 15.37 -4.63 6.45
C TYR A 162 15.99 -3.28 6.80
N ALA A 163 16.30 -3.03 8.08
CA ALA A 163 17.03 -1.85 8.51
C ALA A 163 18.52 -1.91 8.18
N GLY A 164 19.08 -3.09 7.93
CA GLY A 164 20.49 -3.28 7.63
C GLY A 164 20.91 -3.00 6.19
N ALA A 165 19.95 -2.83 5.28
CA ALA A 165 20.19 -2.65 3.85
C ALA A 165 20.95 -1.34 3.50
N SER A 166 21.05 -0.38 4.42
CA SER A 166 21.90 0.81 4.26
C SER A 166 22.61 1.24 5.55
N ARG A 167 23.76 1.95 5.38
CA ARG A 167 24.59 2.44 6.51
C ARG A 167 23.86 3.41 7.46
N LYS A 168 22.84 4.14 6.95
CA LYS A 168 22.00 5.05 7.74
C LYS A 168 20.96 4.30 8.59
N GLU A 169 20.67 3.08 8.23
CA GLU A 169 19.56 2.28 8.77
C GLU A 169 19.97 1.49 10.03
N LYS A 170 21.24 1.21 10.27
CA LYS A 170 21.71 0.67 11.56
C LYS A 170 21.38 1.60 12.74
N ARG A 171 21.49 2.93 12.54
CA ARG A 171 21.05 3.91 13.53
C ARG A 171 19.53 3.95 13.68
N LEU A 172 18.81 3.67 12.60
CA LEU A 172 17.35 3.59 12.61
C LEU A 172 16.87 2.40 13.44
N PHE A 173 17.47 1.21 13.24
CA PHE A 173 17.14 0.04 14.04
C PHE A 173 17.31 0.29 15.54
N GLN A 174 18.42 0.92 15.95
CA GLN A 174 18.62 1.26 17.35
C GLN A 174 17.51 2.19 17.90
N LYS A 175 17.15 3.23 17.14
CA LYS A 175 16.05 4.13 17.49
C LYS A 175 14.70 3.41 17.60
N ILE A 176 14.43 2.49 16.67
CA ILE A 176 13.20 1.67 16.71
C ILE A 176 13.20 0.84 17.99
N LYS A 177 14.29 0.15 18.29
CA LYS A 177 14.40 -0.70 19.46
C LYS A 177 14.20 0.07 20.77
N GLU A 178 14.81 1.26 20.89
CA GLU A 178 14.64 2.16 22.04
C GLU A 178 13.19 2.64 22.18
N ALA A 179 12.56 2.98 21.07
CA ALA A 179 11.17 3.47 21.10
C ALA A 179 10.16 2.34 21.35
N MET A 180 10.49 1.09 21.04
CA MET A 180 9.60 -0.07 21.21
C MET A 180 9.82 -0.78 22.57
N ALA A 181 10.82 -0.38 23.33
CA ALA A 181 11.06 -0.87 24.70
C ALA A 181 9.97 -0.37 25.67
#